data_b255095cb9aab9bc7d2badfe07192cca
#
_entry.id   b255095cb9aab9bc7d2badfe07192cca
#
_cell.length_a   1.000
_cell.length_b   1.000
_cell.length_c   1.000
_cell.angle_alpha   90.00
_cell.angle_beta   90.00
_cell.angle_gamma   90.00
#
_symmetry.space_group_name_H-M   'P 1'
#
loop_
_entity.id
_entity.type
_entity.pdbx_description
1 polymer ?
#
loop_
_entity_poly.entity_id
_entity_poly.type
_entity_poly.pdbx_seq_one_letter_code
_entity_poly.pdbx_strand_id
1 'polypeptide(L)'
;FKAQSGSELYGYAGDIYIHLGVVVEGEWSFVPYGWNENNDRCKMKKNAQGVYELSLKPSIREFFKTGETPVTKIAMVVRSSDGSKQTRPDQFCSVKDDKYKEDVFNPHPIIRLPVPDGARYGINYNSDNSVTFVLYDKDLKGKSHKYCYIVGDWNNWERIGDGAMHWDDSKGCWWITLDGFDADKEYRFQYRLGNASGADTYVSDPYTEIVYDEWNDKYITGVPAFPAGARQLVSAFQINRPSYNWKHKDFKVEDRRDLVIYEMLFRDFSSLQNIDGAMARLDYIEKLGVNAVELMPVQEFDGNLSWGYNPNHWFA
;
A
#
# COMPACT_ATOMS: atom_id res chain seq x y z
N PHE A 1 22.42 -18.51 14.13
CA PHE A 1 21.16 -18.66 14.86
C PHE A 1 21.37 -19.51 16.12
N LYS A 2 20.80 -19.08 17.24
CA LYS A 2 20.76 -19.86 18.48
C LYS A 2 19.31 -19.90 18.98
N ALA A 3 18.73 -21.11 19.05
CA ALA A 3 17.37 -21.29 19.52
C ALA A 3 17.26 -20.88 21.00
N GLN A 4 16.36 -19.97 21.30
CA GLN A 4 16.07 -19.46 22.64
C GLN A 4 15.04 -20.39 23.34
N SER A 5 15.10 -20.47 24.67
CA SER A 5 14.06 -21.16 25.44
C SER A 5 12.68 -20.57 25.10
N GLY A 6 11.71 -21.45 24.83
CA GLY A 6 10.35 -21.08 24.40
C GLY A 6 10.16 -20.91 22.87
N SER A 7 11.22 -20.97 22.07
CA SER A 7 11.08 -21.00 20.60
C SER A 7 10.76 -22.42 20.11
N GLU A 8 10.06 -22.53 18.97
CA GLU A 8 9.68 -23.82 18.36
C GLU A 8 10.87 -24.76 18.12
N LEU A 9 12.05 -24.19 17.82
CA LEU A 9 13.27 -24.94 17.53
C LEU A 9 14.14 -25.24 18.77
N TYR A 10 13.74 -24.80 19.96
CA TYR A 10 14.49 -25.09 21.18
C TYR A 10 14.45 -26.57 21.50
N GLY A 11 15.64 -27.17 21.71
CA GLY A 11 15.76 -28.60 22.00
C GLY A 11 15.49 -29.55 20.82
N TYR A 12 15.27 -29.04 19.62
CA TYR A 12 15.11 -29.88 18.43
C TYR A 12 16.42 -30.60 18.10
N ALA A 13 16.33 -31.94 17.97
CA ALA A 13 17.52 -32.80 17.78
C ALA A 13 17.83 -33.13 16.31
N GLY A 14 16.92 -32.82 15.39
CA GLY A 14 17.07 -33.07 13.96
C GLY A 14 17.88 -32.03 13.23
N ASP A 15 18.01 -32.21 11.93
CA ASP A 15 18.69 -31.25 11.06
C ASP A 15 17.91 -29.94 10.95
N ILE A 16 18.66 -28.83 10.98
CA ILE A 16 18.15 -27.47 10.83
C ILE A 16 18.56 -26.93 9.45
N TYR A 17 17.58 -26.35 8.76
CA TYR A 17 17.75 -25.69 7.47
C TYR A 17 17.36 -24.23 7.57
N ILE A 18 17.85 -23.43 6.65
CA ILE A 18 17.45 -22.05 6.49
C ILE A 18 16.81 -21.86 5.12
N HIS A 19 15.59 -21.33 5.11
CA HIS A 19 14.94 -20.83 3.90
C HIS A 19 15.26 -19.35 3.82
N LEU A 20 15.82 -18.87 2.69
CA LEU A 20 16.33 -17.52 2.58
C LEU A 20 16.18 -16.98 1.14
N GLY A 21 16.09 -15.67 1.04
CA GLY A 21 16.00 -14.92 -0.21
C GLY A 21 16.55 -13.51 -0.05
N VAL A 22 16.75 -12.82 -1.16
CA VAL A 22 17.12 -11.40 -1.17
C VAL A 22 15.83 -10.58 -1.13
N VAL A 23 15.83 -9.49 -0.37
CA VAL A 23 14.70 -8.54 -0.39
C VAL A 23 14.96 -7.53 -1.50
N VAL A 24 14.06 -7.51 -2.48
CA VAL A 24 14.04 -6.53 -3.58
C VAL A 24 12.71 -5.81 -3.51
N GLU A 25 12.72 -4.49 -3.44
CA GLU A 25 11.50 -3.65 -3.36
C GLU A 25 10.51 -4.05 -2.24
N GLY A 26 11.03 -4.61 -1.15
CA GLY A 26 10.23 -5.07 -0.01
C GLY A 26 9.85 -6.55 -0.04
N GLU A 27 9.95 -7.21 -1.19
CA GLU A 27 9.51 -8.59 -1.42
C GLU A 27 10.66 -9.60 -1.40
N TRP A 28 10.34 -10.84 -1.02
CA TRP A 28 11.27 -11.96 -1.13
C TRP A 28 11.54 -12.31 -2.60
N SER A 29 12.79 -12.25 -3.00
CA SER A 29 13.26 -12.52 -4.37
C SER A 29 14.47 -13.42 -4.36
N PHE A 30 14.79 -14.01 -5.50
CA PHE A 30 15.98 -14.86 -5.67
C PHE A 30 16.09 -15.95 -4.60
N VAL A 31 14.96 -16.55 -4.22
CA VAL A 31 14.93 -17.70 -3.29
C VAL A 31 15.51 -18.92 -4.00
N PRO A 32 16.68 -19.46 -3.57
CA PRO A 32 17.40 -20.44 -4.36
C PRO A 32 16.79 -21.84 -4.31
N TYR A 33 16.02 -22.16 -3.27
CA TYR A 33 15.44 -23.48 -3.04
C TYR A 33 14.05 -23.38 -2.43
N GLY A 34 13.17 -24.30 -2.80
CA GLY A 34 11.79 -24.33 -2.31
C GLY A 34 11.68 -24.58 -0.79
N TRP A 35 10.54 -24.20 -0.22
CA TRP A 35 10.29 -24.34 1.23
C TRP A 35 10.54 -25.77 1.76
N ASN A 36 10.08 -26.78 1.02
CA ASN A 36 10.19 -28.18 1.43
C ASN A 36 11.48 -28.87 0.94
N GLU A 37 12.38 -28.11 0.33
CA GLU A 37 13.63 -28.64 -0.23
C GLU A 37 14.75 -28.59 0.80
N ASN A 38 15.22 -29.76 1.24
CA ASN A 38 16.35 -29.89 2.17
C ASN A 38 17.68 -29.93 1.40
N ASN A 39 18.07 -28.81 0.82
CA ASN A 39 19.32 -28.70 0.09
C ASN A 39 20.52 -28.52 1.04
N ASP A 40 21.61 -29.25 0.82
CA ASP A 40 22.81 -29.19 1.66
C ASP A 40 23.42 -27.78 1.74
N ARG A 41 23.22 -26.94 0.71
CA ARG A 41 23.69 -25.55 0.72
C ARG A 41 22.91 -24.67 1.71
N CYS A 42 21.74 -25.11 2.15
CA CYS A 42 20.91 -24.44 3.16
C CYS A 42 20.91 -25.18 4.51
N LYS A 43 21.61 -26.29 4.64
CA LYS A 43 21.74 -27.01 5.90
C LYS A 43 22.68 -26.28 6.84
N MET A 44 22.20 -25.95 8.02
CA MET A 44 22.99 -25.23 9.02
C MET A 44 23.86 -26.20 9.84
N LYS A 45 25.04 -25.75 10.17
CA LYS A 45 26.00 -26.53 11.00
C LYS A 45 25.98 -25.99 12.43
N LYS A 46 25.81 -26.85 13.41
CA LYS A 46 25.85 -26.49 14.81
C LYS A 46 27.32 -26.50 15.31
N ASN A 47 27.78 -25.39 15.86
CA ASN A 47 29.10 -25.28 16.48
C ASN A 47 29.10 -25.77 17.94
N ALA A 48 30.29 -25.79 18.55
CA ALA A 48 30.49 -26.25 19.93
C ALA A 48 29.70 -25.43 20.99
N GLN A 49 29.35 -24.19 20.68
CA GLN A 49 28.58 -23.30 21.53
C GLN A 49 27.05 -23.43 21.33
N GLY A 50 26.63 -24.39 20.50
CA GLY A 50 25.22 -24.62 20.19
C GLY A 50 24.59 -23.62 19.23
N VAL A 51 25.43 -22.82 18.53
CA VAL A 51 25.01 -21.88 17.51
C VAL A 51 24.97 -22.57 16.15
N TYR A 52 23.87 -22.38 15.41
CA TYR A 52 23.72 -22.83 14.04
C TYR A 52 24.26 -21.78 13.07
N GLU A 53 25.10 -22.21 12.14
CA GLU A 53 25.80 -21.35 11.20
C GLU A 53 25.60 -21.83 9.76
N LEU A 54 25.55 -20.90 8.82
CA LEU A 54 25.56 -21.13 7.39
C LEU A 54 26.53 -20.14 6.73
N SER A 55 27.35 -20.63 5.80
CA SER A 55 28.19 -19.78 4.96
C SER A 55 27.62 -19.69 3.55
N LEU A 56 27.33 -18.50 3.08
CA LEU A 56 26.84 -18.24 1.73
C LEU A 56 28.06 -18.21 0.77
N LYS A 57 28.34 -19.32 0.14
CA LYS A 57 29.53 -19.48 -0.72
C LYS A 57 29.15 -19.68 -2.19
N PRO A 58 30.01 -19.24 -3.15
CA PRO A 58 31.30 -18.58 -2.93
C PRO A 58 31.15 -17.09 -2.53
N SER A 59 30.05 -16.44 -2.89
CA SER A 59 29.64 -15.09 -2.46
C SER A 59 28.14 -15.03 -2.30
N ILE A 60 27.63 -13.97 -1.68
CA ILE A 60 26.18 -13.72 -1.56
C ILE A 60 25.54 -13.65 -2.95
N ARG A 61 26.12 -12.89 -3.87
CA ARG A 61 25.61 -12.73 -5.24
C ARG A 61 25.51 -14.03 -6.02
N GLU A 62 26.57 -14.84 -5.93
CA GLU A 62 26.61 -16.15 -6.62
C GLU A 62 25.71 -17.18 -5.95
N PHE A 63 25.55 -17.09 -4.63
CA PHE A 63 24.65 -17.98 -3.91
C PHE A 63 23.19 -17.77 -4.36
N PHE A 64 22.76 -16.52 -4.44
CA PHE A 64 21.40 -16.16 -4.84
C PHE A 64 21.22 -15.98 -6.36
N LYS A 65 22.29 -15.97 -7.14
CA LYS A 65 22.30 -15.73 -8.60
C LYS A 65 21.64 -14.38 -8.97
N THR A 66 21.96 -13.34 -8.20
CA THR A 66 21.30 -12.02 -8.36
C THR A 66 21.82 -11.21 -9.56
N GLY A 67 22.90 -11.61 -10.21
CA GLY A 67 23.50 -10.84 -11.30
C GLY A 67 23.89 -9.44 -10.84
N GLU A 68 23.38 -8.42 -11.50
CA GLU A 68 23.61 -7.01 -11.16
C GLU A 68 22.57 -6.44 -10.16
N THR A 69 21.56 -7.21 -9.77
CA THR A 69 20.56 -6.75 -8.79
C THR A 69 21.22 -6.46 -7.44
N PRO A 70 20.97 -5.29 -6.83
CA PRO A 70 21.52 -4.94 -5.52
C PRO A 70 21.08 -5.89 -4.42
N VAL A 71 22.01 -6.25 -3.52
CA VAL A 71 21.72 -7.10 -2.36
C VAL A 71 22.00 -6.33 -1.08
N THR A 72 20.99 -5.62 -0.61
CA THR A 72 21.09 -4.81 0.61
C THR A 72 20.47 -5.47 1.84
N LYS A 73 19.62 -6.47 1.62
CA LYS A 73 18.91 -7.17 2.69
C LYS A 73 18.62 -8.61 2.32
N ILE A 74 18.84 -9.51 3.27
CA ILE A 74 18.48 -10.93 3.15
C ILE A 74 17.35 -11.19 4.15
N ALA A 75 16.28 -11.83 3.68
CA ALA A 75 15.21 -12.36 4.50
C ALA A 75 15.44 -13.86 4.74
N MET A 76 15.07 -14.36 5.91
CA MET A 76 15.32 -15.74 6.27
C MET A 76 14.34 -16.30 7.29
N VAL A 77 14.06 -17.59 7.16
CA VAL A 77 13.36 -18.41 8.17
C VAL A 77 14.22 -19.64 8.46
N VAL A 78 14.53 -19.85 9.73
CA VAL A 78 15.21 -21.10 10.17
C VAL A 78 14.12 -22.13 10.47
N ARG A 79 14.26 -23.34 9.94
CA ARG A 79 13.24 -24.39 10.05
C ARG A 79 13.83 -25.77 10.33
N SER A 80 13.03 -26.66 10.86
CA SER A 80 13.33 -28.11 10.96
C SER A 80 13.35 -28.77 9.58
N SER A 81 14.00 -29.92 9.45
CA SER A 81 14.07 -30.69 8.21
C SER A 81 12.71 -31.15 7.69
N ASP A 82 11.75 -31.37 8.57
CA ASP A 82 10.37 -31.75 8.25
C ASP A 82 9.43 -30.56 8.05
N GLY A 83 9.92 -29.34 8.23
CA GLY A 83 9.13 -28.10 8.08
C GLY A 83 8.09 -27.86 9.19
N SER A 84 8.02 -28.72 10.21
CA SER A 84 7.00 -28.61 11.28
C SER A 84 7.30 -27.52 12.30
N LYS A 85 8.55 -27.06 12.39
CA LYS A 85 9.04 -26.05 13.33
C LYS A 85 9.83 -24.98 12.61
N GLN A 86 9.66 -23.71 13.01
CA GLN A 86 10.35 -22.59 12.34
C GLN A 86 10.50 -21.37 13.27
N THR A 87 11.34 -20.42 12.83
CA THR A 87 11.38 -19.09 13.45
C THR A 87 10.19 -18.26 13.00
N ARG A 88 9.65 -17.46 13.91
CA ARG A 88 8.59 -16.47 13.63
C ARG A 88 8.87 -15.20 14.44
N PRO A 89 8.64 -13.98 13.89
CA PRO A 89 8.42 -13.68 12.47
C PRO A 89 9.67 -13.96 11.61
N ASP A 90 9.57 -13.64 10.31
CA ASP A 90 10.70 -13.65 9.39
C ASP A 90 11.86 -12.84 9.96
N GLN A 91 13.09 -13.36 9.77
CA GLN A 91 14.30 -12.70 10.21
C GLN A 91 14.94 -11.95 9.03
N PHE A 92 15.54 -10.81 9.31
CA PHE A 92 16.18 -9.99 8.29
C PHE A 92 17.63 -9.67 8.68
N CYS A 93 18.52 -9.69 7.68
CA CYS A 93 19.90 -9.27 7.83
C CYS A 93 20.24 -8.22 6.77
N SER A 94 20.70 -7.04 7.21
CA SER A 94 21.25 -6.04 6.29
C SER A 94 22.61 -6.48 5.77
N VAL A 95 22.83 -6.25 4.48
CA VAL A 95 24.08 -6.60 3.78
C VAL A 95 24.62 -5.31 3.16
N LYS A 96 25.92 -5.10 3.31
CA LYS A 96 26.64 -4.07 2.58
C LYS A 96 27.03 -4.62 1.21
N ASP A 97 26.49 -4.03 0.15
CA ASP A 97 26.83 -4.34 -1.23
C ASP A 97 27.80 -3.30 -1.76
N ASP A 98 29.08 -3.65 -1.91
CA ASP A 98 30.11 -2.68 -2.35
C ASP A 98 29.96 -2.25 -3.82
N LYS A 99 29.17 -2.98 -4.62
CA LYS A 99 28.79 -2.58 -5.98
C LYS A 99 27.56 -1.67 -6.02
N TYR A 100 26.79 -1.64 -4.95
CA TYR A 100 25.63 -0.81 -4.81
C TYR A 100 26.04 0.53 -4.21
N LYS A 101 26.15 1.53 -5.05
CA LYS A 101 26.06 2.92 -4.59
C LYS A 101 24.57 3.19 -4.42
N GLU A 102 24.10 3.23 -3.18
CA GLU A 102 22.84 3.92 -2.93
C GLU A 102 22.94 5.27 -3.65
N ASP A 103 22.05 5.53 -4.60
CA ASP A 103 21.75 6.90 -4.97
C ASP A 103 21.22 7.53 -3.69
N VAL A 104 22.12 8.17 -2.97
CA VAL A 104 21.77 8.87 -1.73
C VAL A 104 20.89 10.03 -2.17
N PHE A 105 19.59 9.77 -2.18
CA PHE A 105 18.63 10.82 -2.44
C PHE A 105 18.87 11.91 -1.39
N ASN A 106 19.26 13.08 -1.84
CA ASN A 106 19.46 14.25 -1.00
C ASN A 106 18.18 15.11 -1.12
N PRO A 107 17.28 15.05 -0.15
CA PRO A 107 16.03 15.77 -0.22
C PRO A 107 16.27 17.29 -0.22
N HIS A 108 15.40 18.04 -0.89
CA HIS A 108 15.38 19.47 -0.78
C HIS A 108 15.21 19.92 0.68
N PRO A 109 15.82 21.03 1.09
CA PRO A 109 15.58 21.59 2.40
C PRO A 109 14.09 21.78 2.67
N ILE A 110 13.63 21.36 3.85
CA ILE A 110 12.23 21.52 4.23
C ILE A 110 11.92 23.00 4.41
N ILE A 111 10.99 23.51 3.64
CA ILE A 111 10.43 24.84 3.85
C ILE A 111 9.29 24.73 4.85
N ARG A 112 9.38 25.52 5.95
CA ARG A 112 8.38 25.53 7.02
C ARG A 112 7.46 26.72 6.83
N LEU A 113 6.22 26.42 6.44
CA LEU A 113 5.20 27.42 6.18
C LEU A 113 3.85 26.93 6.71
N PRO A 114 3.00 27.81 7.25
CA PRO A 114 1.64 27.44 7.59
C PRO A 114 0.85 27.04 6.33
N VAL A 115 0.00 26.03 6.47
CA VAL A 115 -0.93 25.65 5.40
C VAL A 115 -1.87 26.82 5.11
N PRO A 116 -2.27 27.08 3.84
CA PRO A 116 -3.16 28.15 3.48
C PRO A 116 -4.49 28.13 4.27
N ASP A 117 -4.99 29.32 4.62
CA ASP A 117 -6.24 29.45 5.36
C ASP A 117 -7.40 28.79 4.61
N GLY A 118 -8.22 28.05 5.35
CA GLY A 118 -9.37 27.33 4.78
C GLY A 118 -9.04 25.98 4.15
N ALA A 119 -7.78 25.65 3.88
CA ALA A 119 -7.41 24.34 3.36
C ALA A 119 -7.64 23.24 4.40
N ARG A 120 -8.18 22.09 3.95
CA ARG A 120 -8.49 20.89 4.72
C ARG A 120 -7.47 19.78 4.37
N TYR A 121 -7.37 18.77 5.20
CA TYR A 121 -6.64 17.56 4.83
C TYR A 121 -7.21 16.94 3.56
N GLY A 122 -6.34 16.42 2.71
CA GLY A 122 -6.68 15.90 1.40
C GLY A 122 -6.51 16.92 0.27
N ILE A 123 -7.32 16.79 -0.75
CA ILE A 123 -7.27 17.55 -2.01
C ILE A 123 -8.19 18.75 -1.92
N ASN A 124 -7.65 19.96 -2.13
CA ASN A 124 -8.41 21.21 -2.11
C ASN A 124 -8.35 21.88 -3.48
N TYR A 125 -9.48 22.05 -4.13
CA TYR A 125 -9.61 22.74 -5.42
C TYR A 125 -9.77 24.24 -5.20
N ASN A 126 -8.89 25.05 -5.77
CA ASN A 126 -8.91 26.51 -5.65
C ASN A 126 -9.64 27.14 -6.83
N SER A 127 -10.12 28.37 -6.64
CA SER A 127 -10.90 29.11 -7.67
C SER A 127 -10.11 29.48 -8.94
N ASP A 128 -8.78 29.43 -8.87
CA ASP A 128 -7.85 29.68 -9.98
C ASP A 128 -7.39 28.38 -10.70
N ASN A 129 -8.08 27.26 -10.44
CA ASN A 129 -7.73 25.93 -10.93
C ASN A 129 -6.38 25.39 -10.39
N SER A 130 -5.77 26.02 -9.41
CA SER A 130 -4.70 25.39 -8.65
C SER A 130 -5.26 24.37 -7.66
N VAL A 131 -4.44 23.42 -7.22
CA VAL A 131 -4.83 22.39 -6.27
C VAL A 131 -3.88 22.39 -5.08
N THR A 132 -4.43 22.50 -3.88
CA THR A 132 -3.68 22.41 -2.64
C THR A 132 -3.83 21.02 -2.05
N PHE A 133 -2.73 20.31 -1.90
CA PHE A 133 -2.65 18.98 -1.28
C PHE A 133 -2.18 19.13 0.15
N VAL A 134 -2.86 18.48 1.10
CA VAL A 134 -2.54 18.55 2.52
C VAL A 134 -2.56 17.16 3.13
N LEU A 135 -1.41 16.65 3.55
CA LEU A 135 -1.25 15.33 4.16
C LEU A 135 -0.89 15.44 5.64
N TYR A 136 -1.76 14.95 6.52
CA TYR A 136 -1.42 14.81 7.94
C TYR A 136 -0.35 13.72 8.14
N ASP A 137 0.72 14.03 8.85
CA ASP A 137 1.85 13.12 9.05
C ASP A 137 2.38 13.16 10.48
N LYS A 138 1.56 12.67 11.42
CA LYS A 138 2.02 12.35 12.77
C LYS A 138 1.48 10.99 13.17
N ASP A 139 2.37 10.14 13.65
CA ASP A 139 1.97 8.88 14.26
C ASP A 139 1.35 9.12 15.66
N LEU A 140 0.84 8.04 16.29
CA LEU A 140 0.25 8.10 17.64
C LEU A 140 1.22 8.60 18.73
N LYS A 141 2.53 8.69 18.42
CA LYS A 141 3.57 9.23 19.31
C LYS A 141 4.00 10.66 18.91
N GLY A 142 3.32 11.26 17.93
CA GLY A 142 3.61 12.59 17.42
C GLY A 142 4.85 12.68 16.51
N LYS A 143 5.36 11.53 16.01
CA LYS A 143 6.52 11.46 15.13
C LYS A 143 6.11 11.57 13.69
N SER A 144 6.78 12.42 12.92
CA SER A 144 6.57 12.62 11.48
C SER A 144 7.73 12.07 10.64
N HIS A 145 7.53 11.95 9.35
CA HIS A 145 8.59 11.67 8.39
C HIS A 145 9.53 12.86 8.23
N LYS A 146 10.69 12.63 7.60
CA LYS A 146 11.73 13.66 7.43
C LYS A 146 11.48 14.60 6.24
N TYR A 147 10.77 14.12 5.22
CA TYR A 147 10.39 14.89 4.04
C TYR A 147 9.18 14.25 3.39
N CYS A 148 8.49 15.03 2.57
CA CYS A 148 7.42 14.54 1.71
C CYS A 148 7.56 15.14 0.31
N TYR A 149 7.36 14.32 -0.71
CA TYR A 149 7.20 14.72 -2.09
C TYR A 149 5.85 14.26 -2.60
N ILE A 150 5.18 15.11 -3.38
CA ILE A 150 4.08 14.67 -4.22
C ILE A 150 4.62 14.32 -5.61
N VAL A 151 4.27 13.15 -6.08
CA VAL A 151 4.66 12.65 -7.40
C VAL A 151 3.41 12.24 -8.17
N GLY A 152 3.43 12.42 -9.48
CA GLY A 152 2.25 12.13 -10.29
C GLY A 152 2.50 12.21 -11.79
N ASP A 153 1.42 12.17 -12.56
CA ASP A 153 1.44 12.20 -14.03
C ASP A 153 2.11 13.45 -14.62
N TRP A 154 2.25 14.53 -13.85
CA TRP A 154 2.85 15.80 -14.30
C TRP A 154 4.36 15.87 -14.12
N ASN A 155 4.96 15.04 -13.26
CA ASN A 155 6.41 15.05 -12.97
C ASN A 155 7.08 13.68 -13.16
N ASN A 156 6.50 12.83 -14.03
CA ASN A 156 6.98 11.47 -14.32
C ASN A 156 7.20 10.61 -13.08
N TRP A 157 6.45 10.86 -12.00
CA TRP A 157 6.55 10.12 -10.74
C TRP A 157 7.92 10.26 -10.04
N GLU A 158 8.63 11.35 -10.32
CA GLU A 158 9.96 11.61 -9.77
C GLU A 158 9.91 12.59 -8.59
N ARG A 159 10.81 12.41 -7.64
CA ARG A 159 11.01 13.32 -6.50
C ARG A 159 11.84 14.51 -6.91
N ILE A 160 11.26 15.46 -7.61
CA ILE A 160 11.90 16.70 -8.05
C ILE A 160 11.45 17.90 -7.23
N GLY A 161 12.18 19.02 -7.34
CA GLY A 161 11.97 20.24 -6.53
C GLY A 161 10.54 20.74 -6.50
N ASP A 162 9.87 20.69 -7.65
CA ASP A 162 8.48 21.16 -7.79
C ASP A 162 7.46 20.32 -7.04
N GLY A 163 7.82 19.11 -6.63
CA GLY A 163 6.99 18.23 -5.81
C GLY A 163 7.37 18.22 -4.33
N ALA A 164 8.40 18.97 -3.91
CA ALA A 164 8.83 19.02 -2.50
C ALA A 164 7.81 19.78 -1.65
N MET A 165 7.19 19.10 -0.69
CA MET A 165 6.12 19.66 0.12
C MET A 165 6.65 20.49 1.30
N HIS A 166 5.89 21.53 1.67
CA HIS A 166 6.13 22.35 2.86
C HIS A 166 5.62 21.64 4.12
N TRP A 167 6.23 21.96 5.26
CA TRP A 167 5.81 21.45 6.56
C TRP A 167 5.16 22.53 7.41
N ASP A 168 3.96 22.25 7.92
CA ASP A 168 3.30 23.09 8.95
C ASP A 168 3.51 22.48 10.33
N ASP A 169 4.34 23.15 11.15
CA ASP A 169 4.66 22.72 12.52
C ASP A 169 3.42 22.70 13.43
N SER A 170 2.49 23.64 13.22
CA SER A 170 1.32 23.81 14.07
C SER A 170 0.27 22.73 13.84
N LYS A 171 0.03 22.37 12.58
CA LYS A 171 -0.96 21.35 12.17
C LYS A 171 -0.36 19.97 12.03
N GLY A 172 0.97 19.85 11.93
CA GLY A 172 1.65 18.57 11.76
C GLY A 172 1.34 17.91 10.44
N CYS A 173 1.37 18.68 9.36
CA CYS A 173 1.04 18.21 8.02
C CYS A 173 2.02 18.72 6.97
N TRP A 174 2.14 17.94 5.89
CA TRP A 174 2.79 18.34 4.65
C TRP A 174 1.74 19.00 3.74
N TRP A 175 2.14 20.03 3.01
CA TRP A 175 1.25 20.66 2.05
C TRP A 175 2.00 21.28 0.87
N ILE A 176 1.32 21.40 -0.26
CA ILE A 176 1.80 22.08 -1.43
C ILE A 176 0.62 22.55 -2.28
N THR A 177 0.74 23.70 -2.93
CA THR A 177 -0.19 24.14 -3.96
C THR A 177 0.49 24.05 -5.31
N LEU A 178 -0.14 23.36 -6.25
CA LEU A 178 0.33 23.19 -7.62
C LEU A 178 -0.69 23.78 -8.59
N ASP A 179 -0.20 24.32 -9.69
CA ASP A 179 -0.98 24.88 -10.80
C ASP A 179 -0.67 24.19 -12.13
N GLY A 180 -1.23 24.73 -13.22
CA GLY A 180 -0.98 24.22 -14.57
C GLY A 180 -1.74 22.96 -14.95
N PHE A 181 -2.72 22.55 -14.16
CA PHE A 181 -3.58 21.42 -14.47
C PHE A 181 -4.66 21.77 -15.48
N ASP A 182 -4.92 20.88 -16.43
CA ASP A 182 -6.13 20.90 -17.25
C ASP A 182 -7.31 20.45 -16.35
N ALA A 183 -8.29 21.34 -16.16
CA ALA A 183 -9.38 21.12 -15.24
C ALA A 183 -10.28 19.93 -15.61
N ASP A 184 -10.35 19.58 -16.89
CA ASP A 184 -11.19 18.49 -17.40
C ASP A 184 -10.45 17.15 -17.48
N LYS A 185 -9.14 17.14 -17.20
CA LYS A 185 -8.31 15.93 -17.20
C LYS A 185 -8.18 15.36 -15.79
N GLU A 186 -8.26 14.03 -15.71
CA GLU A 186 -7.88 13.29 -14.49
C GLU A 186 -6.35 13.18 -14.38
N TYR A 187 -5.84 13.42 -13.20
CA TYR A 187 -4.43 13.29 -12.84
C TYR A 187 -4.27 12.31 -11.68
N ARG A 188 -3.29 11.42 -11.78
CA ARG A 188 -2.95 10.45 -10.75
C ARG A 188 -1.73 10.91 -9.98
N PHE A 189 -1.70 10.64 -8.68
CA PHE A 189 -0.61 11.07 -7.81
C PHE A 189 -0.44 10.18 -6.58
N GLN A 190 0.69 10.35 -5.92
CA GLN A 190 1.04 9.65 -4.69
C GLN A 190 1.98 10.51 -3.85
N TYR A 191 1.96 10.35 -2.54
CA TYR A 191 2.97 10.93 -1.66
C TYR A 191 4.13 9.96 -1.46
N ARG A 192 5.36 10.49 -1.43
CA ARG A 192 6.57 9.76 -1.10
C ARG A 192 7.18 10.35 0.16
N LEU A 193 7.02 9.66 1.27
CA LEU A 193 7.45 10.06 2.60
C LEU A 193 8.80 9.43 2.93
N GLY A 194 9.79 10.25 3.26
CA GLY A 194 11.12 9.78 3.59
C GLY A 194 11.30 9.49 5.07
N ASN A 195 11.89 8.34 5.37
CA ASN A 195 12.24 7.95 6.73
C ASN A 195 13.74 8.09 7.03
N ALA A 196 14.14 7.82 8.27
CA ALA A 196 15.53 7.92 8.72
C ALA A 196 16.49 6.93 8.03
N SER A 197 15.97 5.84 7.45
CA SER A 197 16.76 4.82 6.77
C SER A 197 16.99 5.11 5.29
N GLY A 198 16.44 6.22 4.75
CA GLY A 198 16.56 6.57 3.34
C GLY A 198 15.53 5.90 2.42
N ALA A 199 14.78 4.91 2.91
CA ALA A 199 13.69 4.32 2.14
C ALA A 199 12.44 5.23 2.16
N ASP A 200 11.75 5.30 1.02
CA ASP A 200 10.47 6.00 0.93
C ASP A 200 9.32 5.09 1.36
N THR A 201 8.32 5.71 1.98
CA THR A 201 6.99 5.15 2.14
C THR A 201 6.08 5.77 1.08
N TYR A 202 5.39 4.93 0.31
CA TYR A 202 4.43 5.35 -0.70
C TYR A 202 3.05 5.42 -0.05
N VAL A 203 2.38 6.55 -0.21
CA VAL A 203 1.07 6.80 0.42
C VAL A 203 0.13 7.46 -0.56
N SER A 204 -1.03 6.85 -0.77
CA SER A 204 -2.18 7.50 -1.42
C SER A 204 -2.82 8.52 -0.48
N ASP A 205 -3.57 9.47 -1.02
CA ASP A 205 -4.27 10.45 -0.19
C ASP A 205 -5.45 9.77 0.55
N PRO A 206 -5.53 9.87 1.88
CA PRO A 206 -6.60 9.23 2.66
C PRO A 206 -8.01 9.77 2.36
N TYR A 207 -8.11 10.97 1.76
CA TYR A 207 -9.36 11.63 1.43
C TYR A 207 -9.69 11.58 -0.07
N THR A 208 -8.90 10.80 -0.85
CA THR A 208 -9.15 10.67 -2.28
C THR A 208 -10.49 9.98 -2.56
N GLU A 209 -11.15 10.38 -3.64
CA GLU A 209 -12.39 9.77 -4.13
C GLU A 209 -12.16 8.81 -5.31
N ILE A 210 -10.92 8.69 -5.77
CA ILE A 210 -10.52 7.79 -6.86
C ILE A 210 -9.18 7.16 -6.48
N VAL A 211 -9.12 5.83 -6.52
CA VAL A 211 -7.93 5.04 -6.22
C VAL A 211 -7.65 4.07 -7.35
N TYR A 212 -6.37 3.87 -7.63
CA TYR A 212 -5.86 2.81 -8.51
C TYR A 212 -4.96 1.88 -7.70
N ASP A 213 -5.16 0.56 -7.86
CA ASP A 213 -4.45 -0.50 -7.14
C ASP A 213 -3.48 -1.26 -8.07
N GLU A 214 -2.20 -1.29 -7.70
CA GLU A 214 -1.13 -1.95 -8.46
C GLU A 214 -1.41 -3.45 -8.69
N TRP A 215 -2.04 -4.12 -7.73
CA TRP A 215 -2.19 -5.58 -7.75
C TRP A 215 -3.55 -6.06 -8.25
N ASN A 216 -4.60 -5.31 -7.98
CA ASN A 216 -5.98 -5.77 -8.17
C ASN A 216 -6.65 -5.20 -9.43
N ASP A 217 -6.36 -3.96 -9.83
CA ASP A 217 -7.01 -3.29 -10.97
C ASP A 217 -6.77 -3.99 -12.31
N LYS A 218 -5.65 -4.65 -12.47
CA LYS A 218 -5.32 -5.43 -13.69
C LYS A 218 -6.32 -6.56 -14.01
N TYR A 219 -7.14 -6.95 -13.04
CA TYR A 219 -8.20 -7.93 -13.21
C TYR A 219 -9.57 -7.29 -13.51
N ILE A 220 -9.66 -5.97 -13.51
CA ILE A 220 -10.89 -5.21 -13.73
C ILE A 220 -10.88 -4.59 -15.12
N THR A 221 -11.90 -4.93 -15.91
CA THR A 221 -12.01 -4.42 -17.28
C THR A 221 -12.34 -2.92 -17.29
N GLY A 222 -11.62 -2.15 -18.12
CA GLY A 222 -11.86 -0.73 -18.31
C GLY A 222 -11.08 0.20 -17.36
N VAL A 223 -10.35 -0.37 -16.42
CA VAL A 223 -9.44 0.43 -15.56
C VAL A 223 -8.15 0.74 -16.34
N PRO A 224 -7.65 1.99 -16.32
CA PRO A 224 -6.38 2.35 -16.95
C PRO A 224 -5.21 1.57 -16.36
N ALA A 225 -4.16 1.39 -17.16
CA ALA A 225 -2.93 0.75 -16.68
C ALA A 225 -2.33 1.51 -15.50
N PHE A 226 -1.87 0.78 -14.49
CA PHE A 226 -1.23 1.35 -13.32
C PHE A 226 0.07 2.11 -13.73
N PRO A 227 0.39 3.29 -13.14
CA PRO A 227 1.55 4.08 -13.54
C PRO A 227 2.88 3.39 -13.22
N ALA A 228 3.77 3.28 -14.20
CA ALA A 228 5.04 2.56 -14.04
C ALA A 228 5.98 3.14 -12.95
N GLY A 229 5.83 4.44 -12.61
CA GLY A 229 6.63 5.11 -11.58
C GLY A 229 6.04 5.06 -10.17
N ALA A 230 4.82 4.54 -10.02
CA ALA A 230 4.09 4.44 -8.76
C ALA A 230 4.21 3.05 -8.13
N ARG A 231 3.73 2.93 -6.89
CA ARG A 231 3.66 1.68 -6.12
C ARG A 231 2.39 1.63 -5.29
N GLN A 232 1.89 0.42 -5.03
CA GLN A 232 0.79 0.16 -4.10
C GLN A 232 -0.54 0.80 -4.53
N LEU A 233 -0.98 1.84 -3.85
CA LEU A 233 -2.23 2.55 -4.11
C LEU A 233 -1.95 3.97 -4.57
N VAL A 234 -2.65 4.41 -5.61
CA VAL A 234 -2.47 5.71 -6.24
C VAL A 234 -3.78 6.48 -6.20
N SER A 235 -3.74 7.71 -5.74
CA SER A 235 -4.87 8.64 -5.75
C SER A 235 -5.04 9.31 -7.11
N ALA A 236 -6.27 9.71 -7.43
CA ALA A 236 -6.52 10.57 -8.58
C ALA A 236 -7.47 11.73 -8.25
N PHE A 237 -7.39 12.77 -9.07
CA PHE A 237 -8.28 13.94 -8.98
C PHE A 237 -8.57 14.53 -10.36
N GLN A 238 -9.70 15.21 -10.45
CA GLN A 238 -10.09 16.00 -11.61
C GLN A 238 -10.79 17.27 -11.10
N ILE A 239 -10.35 18.46 -11.51
CA ILE A 239 -10.86 19.74 -10.99
C ILE A 239 -12.34 19.91 -11.35
N ASN A 240 -12.71 19.75 -12.63
CA ASN A 240 -14.08 19.85 -13.12
C ASN A 240 -14.79 18.48 -13.13
N ARG A 241 -14.57 17.63 -12.12
CA ARG A 241 -15.30 16.36 -12.05
C ARG A 241 -16.80 16.64 -12.00
N PRO A 242 -17.60 16.07 -12.94
CA PRO A 242 -19.03 16.31 -12.96
C PRO A 242 -19.68 15.82 -11.68
N SER A 243 -20.45 16.67 -11.02
CA SER A 243 -21.27 16.25 -9.89
C SER A 243 -22.48 15.44 -10.37
N TYR A 244 -22.85 14.42 -9.59
CA TYR A 244 -24.04 13.62 -9.90
C TYR A 244 -25.31 14.47 -9.80
N ASN A 245 -26.15 14.45 -10.83
CA ASN A 245 -27.42 15.16 -10.83
C ASN A 245 -28.54 14.28 -10.23
N TRP A 246 -28.80 14.45 -8.97
CA TRP A 246 -29.85 13.71 -8.26
C TRP A 246 -31.23 13.95 -8.87
N LYS A 247 -31.90 12.87 -9.27
CA LYS A 247 -33.27 12.95 -9.84
C LYS A 247 -34.33 13.16 -8.78
N HIS A 248 -34.11 12.69 -7.56
CA HIS A 248 -35.06 12.72 -6.44
C HIS A 248 -34.48 13.54 -5.28
N LYS A 249 -34.50 14.87 -5.43
CA LYS A 249 -33.91 15.80 -4.44
C LYS A 249 -34.81 16.02 -3.21
N ASP A 250 -36.11 15.78 -3.36
CA ASP A 250 -37.14 16.03 -2.31
C ASP A 250 -37.57 14.72 -1.62
N PHE A 251 -36.78 13.67 -1.74
CA PHE A 251 -37.07 12.40 -1.09
C PHE A 251 -37.09 12.56 0.44
N LYS A 252 -38.17 12.06 1.05
CA LYS A 252 -38.36 12.06 2.51
C LYS A 252 -38.15 10.62 2.99
N VAL A 253 -37.27 10.49 3.97
CA VAL A 253 -37.04 9.20 4.63
C VAL A 253 -38.26 8.83 5.45
N GLU A 254 -38.73 7.60 5.31
CA GLU A 254 -39.80 7.02 6.14
C GLU A 254 -39.44 7.03 7.64
N ASP A 255 -40.43 6.88 8.53
CA ASP A 255 -40.15 6.67 9.94
C ASP A 255 -39.30 5.37 10.09
N ARG A 256 -38.23 5.46 10.86
CA ARG A 256 -37.32 4.31 11.06
C ARG A 256 -38.02 3.05 11.56
N ARG A 257 -39.18 3.20 12.22
CA ARG A 257 -39.98 2.07 12.70
C ARG A 257 -40.73 1.33 11.61
N ASP A 258 -40.92 1.97 10.46
CA ASP A 258 -41.67 1.45 9.31
C ASP A 258 -40.72 0.92 8.20
N LEU A 259 -39.40 0.92 8.46
CA LEU A 259 -38.42 0.43 7.49
C LEU A 259 -38.47 -1.11 7.36
N VAL A 260 -38.58 -1.56 6.14
CA VAL A 260 -38.33 -2.95 5.71
C VAL A 260 -37.04 -2.93 4.92
N ILE A 261 -35.97 -3.41 5.54
CA ILE A 261 -34.59 -3.28 5.06
C ILE A 261 -34.17 -4.55 4.34
N TYR A 262 -33.57 -4.40 3.16
CA TYR A 262 -32.93 -5.46 2.42
C TYR A 262 -31.41 -5.16 2.33
N GLU A 263 -30.58 -5.95 2.98
CA GLU A 263 -29.14 -5.83 2.89
C GLU A 263 -28.65 -6.48 1.59
N MET A 264 -27.80 -5.79 0.82
CA MET A 264 -27.38 -6.21 -0.51
C MET A 264 -25.86 -6.08 -0.71
N LEU A 265 -25.25 -7.15 -1.24
CA LEU A 265 -23.90 -7.12 -1.81
C LEU A 265 -24.01 -7.17 -3.35
N PHE A 266 -23.55 -6.14 -4.06
CA PHE A 266 -23.66 -6.07 -5.53
C PHE A 266 -23.07 -7.29 -6.24
N ARG A 267 -21.91 -7.75 -5.80
CA ARG A 267 -21.22 -8.92 -6.36
C ARG A 267 -22.10 -10.18 -6.39
N ASP A 268 -22.88 -10.40 -5.33
CA ASP A 268 -23.61 -11.66 -5.15
C ASP A 268 -25.09 -11.56 -5.53
N PHE A 269 -25.59 -10.34 -5.78
CA PHE A 269 -27.02 -10.09 -6.02
C PHE A 269 -27.48 -10.44 -7.43
N SER A 270 -26.63 -10.28 -8.44
CA SER A 270 -26.98 -10.56 -9.83
C SER A 270 -25.81 -11.20 -10.60
N SER A 271 -26.13 -11.80 -11.76
CA SER A 271 -25.10 -12.35 -12.65
C SER A 271 -24.14 -11.31 -13.24
N LEU A 272 -24.49 -10.03 -13.23
CA LEU A 272 -23.61 -8.94 -13.66
C LEU A 272 -22.60 -8.54 -12.59
N GLN A 273 -22.81 -8.92 -11.34
CA GLN A 273 -21.91 -8.70 -10.21
C GLN A 273 -21.50 -7.21 -10.01
N ASN A 274 -22.37 -6.29 -10.38
CA ASN A 274 -22.14 -4.86 -10.33
C ASN A 274 -23.41 -4.06 -10.02
N ILE A 275 -23.30 -2.73 -9.93
CA ILE A 275 -24.40 -1.83 -9.62
C ILE A 275 -25.49 -1.86 -10.69
N ASP A 276 -25.15 -2.01 -11.96
CA ASP A 276 -26.14 -2.08 -13.04
C ASP A 276 -27.05 -3.29 -12.89
N GLY A 277 -26.49 -4.42 -12.49
CA GLY A 277 -27.23 -5.62 -12.19
C GLY A 277 -28.18 -5.47 -11.00
N ALA A 278 -27.80 -4.69 -9.99
CA ALA A 278 -28.65 -4.37 -8.85
C ALA A 278 -29.76 -3.39 -9.26
N MET A 279 -29.42 -2.33 -10.00
CA MET A 279 -30.39 -1.35 -10.54
C MET A 279 -31.49 -2.00 -11.39
N ALA A 280 -31.10 -2.97 -12.24
CA ALA A 280 -32.06 -3.71 -13.08
C ALA A 280 -33.04 -4.59 -12.28
N ARG A 281 -32.83 -4.76 -10.98
CA ARG A 281 -33.65 -5.60 -10.08
C ARG A 281 -34.39 -4.80 -8.99
N LEU A 282 -34.33 -3.48 -8.99
CA LEU A 282 -35.00 -2.66 -7.96
C LEU A 282 -36.52 -2.87 -7.94
N ASP A 283 -37.19 -3.04 -9.10
CA ASP A 283 -38.60 -3.36 -9.15
C ASP A 283 -38.95 -4.69 -8.45
N TYR A 284 -38.04 -5.65 -8.47
CA TYR A 284 -38.21 -6.89 -7.73
C TYR A 284 -38.15 -6.64 -6.22
N ILE A 285 -37.18 -5.86 -5.76
CA ILE A 285 -37.00 -5.50 -4.34
C ILE A 285 -38.25 -4.72 -3.85
N GLU A 286 -38.74 -3.75 -4.63
CA GLU A 286 -39.95 -2.99 -4.31
C GLU A 286 -41.17 -3.91 -4.14
N LYS A 287 -41.38 -4.86 -5.05
CA LYS A 287 -42.49 -5.82 -5.01
C LYS A 287 -42.47 -6.75 -3.80
N LEU A 288 -41.33 -6.90 -3.14
CA LEU A 288 -41.22 -7.61 -1.86
C LEU A 288 -41.73 -6.76 -0.66
N GLY A 289 -42.07 -5.50 -0.88
CA GLY A 289 -42.44 -4.56 0.17
C GLY A 289 -41.28 -3.92 0.91
N VAL A 290 -40.08 -4.04 0.34
CA VAL A 290 -38.86 -3.40 0.84
C VAL A 290 -38.94 -1.89 0.52
N ASN A 291 -38.67 -1.04 1.50
CA ASN A 291 -38.62 0.41 1.35
C ASN A 291 -37.25 1.02 1.71
N ALA A 292 -36.28 0.19 2.09
CA ALA A 292 -34.90 0.59 2.32
C ALA A 292 -33.92 -0.50 1.85
N VAL A 293 -32.86 -0.12 1.14
CA VAL A 293 -31.75 -1.01 0.79
C VAL A 293 -30.53 -0.59 1.58
N GLU A 294 -29.94 -1.53 2.32
CA GLU A 294 -28.66 -1.37 2.99
C GLU A 294 -27.58 -1.97 2.10
N LEU A 295 -26.73 -1.11 1.56
CA LEU A 295 -25.60 -1.60 0.75
C LEU A 295 -24.46 -2.04 1.65
N MET A 296 -23.99 -3.28 1.49
CA MET A 296 -22.70 -3.65 2.05
C MET A 296 -21.64 -2.71 1.48
N PRO A 297 -20.54 -2.42 2.24
CA PRO A 297 -19.61 -1.35 1.87
C PRO A 297 -19.09 -1.46 0.43
N VAL A 298 -19.06 -0.34 -0.27
CA VAL A 298 -18.65 -0.22 -1.69
C VAL A 298 -17.35 0.55 -1.87
N GLN A 299 -16.73 0.95 -0.77
CA GLN A 299 -15.44 1.64 -0.77
C GLN A 299 -14.32 0.70 -1.21
N GLU A 300 -13.22 1.29 -1.68
CA GLU A 300 -12.01 0.56 -2.03
C GLU A 300 -11.53 -0.32 -0.86
N PHE A 301 -11.31 -1.60 -1.12
CA PHE A 301 -10.89 -2.59 -0.14
C PHE A 301 -9.69 -3.41 -0.63
N ASP A 302 -9.01 -4.08 0.29
CA ASP A 302 -7.87 -4.94 -0.02
C ASP A 302 -8.31 -6.23 -0.73
N GLY A 303 -7.78 -6.44 -1.95
CA GLY A 303 -8.10 -7.60 -2.81
C GLY A 303 -9.35 -7.42 -3.66
N ASN A 304 -9.78 -8.51 -4.33
CA ASN A 304 -10.93 -8.51 -5.26
C ASN A 304 -12.15 -9.28 -4.75
N LEU A 305 -12.07 -9.87 -3.57
CA LEU A 305 -13.16 -10.63 -2.96
C LEU A 305 -13.33 -10.24 -1.49
N SER A 306 -14.30 -9.38 -1.23
CA SER A 306 -14.65 -8.94 0.12
C SER A 306 -16.15 -8.67 0.23
N TRP A 307 -16.66 -8.62 1.44
CA TRP A 307 -17.95 -8.01 1.76
C TRP A 307 -17.85 -6.49 1.91
N GLY A 308 -16.62 -5.91 1.77
CA GLY A 308 -16.36 -4.48 1.85
C GLY A 308 -16.04 -3.95 3.25
N TYR A 309 -16.02 -4.80 4.30
CA TYR A 309 -15.75 -4.38 5.69
C TYR A 309 -14.26 -4.24 6.03
N ASN A 310 -13.38 -4.24 5.02
CA ASN A 310 -11.93 -4.01 5.12
C ASN A 310 -11.49 -2.88 4.17
N PRO A 311 -12.09 -1.67 4.27
CA PRO A 311 -11.78 -0.60 3.33
C PRO A 311 -10.35 -0.09 3.49
N ASN A 312 -9.68 0.17 2.38
CA ASN A 312 -8.41 0.89 2.30
C ASN A 312 -8.63 2.40 2.29
N HIS A 313 -9.73 2.85 1.64
CA HIS A 313 -10.12 4.25 1.51
C HIS A 313 -11.59 4.42 1.88
N TRP A 314 -11.88 5.51 2.61
CA TRP A 314 -13.26 5.78 3.06
C TRP A 314 -14.09 6.55 2.04
N PHE A 315 -13.45 7.19 1.06
CA PHE A 315 -14.09 8.08 0.11
C PHE A 315 -13.98 7.60 -1.35
N ALA A 316 -13.18 6.57 -1.63
CA ALA A 316 -13.05 5.95 -2.95
C ALA A 316 -13.79 4.62 -3.02
#